data_ff01f020f94999a2cc4c60b18f26eccf
#
_entry.id   ff01f020f94999a2cc4c60b18f26eccf
#
_cell.length_a   1.000
_cell.length_b   1.000
_cell.length_c   1.000
_cell.angle_alpha   90.00
_cell.angle_beta   90.00
_cell.angle_gamma   90.00
#
_symmetry.space_group_name_H-M   'P 1'
#
loop_
_entity.id
_entity.type
_entity.pdbx_description
1 polymer ?
#
loop_
_entity_poly.entity_id
_entity_poly.type
_entity_poly.pdbx_seq_one_letter_code
_entity_poly.pdbx_strand_id
1 'polypeptide(L)'
;CKETGIFSVTAAAPNWGVADTLEHYEIGPGIEYIKIRYESVPLTLWATTIDMTNPYNVIEQVQSNNSVPDLKRELVQDMSKRLTTPGHKVCAAFNHDFFSYDEGVCIGLNISNGVISMPAGSGRSTFAITQDKTASVFFPVPECKAISASGDEVTIDHFNWGAETIRNGDCVLFTNMNSLNLDAEGRYIKIRPRSNWIVNGTPTVCDVLEVSDLPLQTSDTDFVLYL
;
A
#
# COMPACT_ATOMS: atom_id res chain seq x y z
N CYS A 1 -8.26 15.02 13.02
CA CYS A 1 -7.07 15.30 12.19
C CYS A 1 -7.05 16.80 11.86
N LYS A 2 -5.95 17.49 12.19
CA LYS A 2 -5.72 18.83 11.66
C LYS A 2 -5.33 18.67 10.20
N GLU A 3 -6.07 19.30 9.29
CA GLU A 3 -5.65 19.47 7.91
C GLU A 3 -4.31 20.18 7.90
N THR A 4 -3.25 19.46 7.66
CA THR A 4 -1.99 20.04 7.23
C THR A 4 -2.15 20.37 5.77
N GLY A 5 -2.08 21.66 5.46
CA GLY A 5 -2.43 22.24 4.17
C GLY A 5 -1.83 21.51 2.97
N ILE A 6 -2.61 21.48 1.92
CA ILE A 6 -2.18 21.11 0.57
C ILE A 6 -1.11 22.12 0.15
N PHE A 7 0.14 21.71 0.20
CA PHE A 7 1.21 22.51 -0.39
C PHE A 7 1.17 22.29 -1.90
N SER A 8 0.59 23.23 -2.63
CA SER A 8 0.85 23.31 -4.05
C SER A 8 2.28 23.85 -4.23
N VAL A 9 3.22 22.95 -4.45
CA VAL A 9 4.56 23.34 -4.88
C VAL A 9 4.46 23.67 -6.37
N THR A 10 4.31 24.95 -6.68
CA THR A 10 4.58 25.46 -8.03
C THR A 10 6.10 25.55 -8.17
N ALA A 11 6.76 24.41 -8.28
CA ALA A 11 8.14 24.39 -8.75
C ALA A 11 8.09 24.82 -10.21
N ALA A 12 8.84 25.86 -10.57
CA ALA A 12 9.07 26.17 -11.98
C ALA A 12 9.61 24.90 -12.62
N ALA A 13 8.98 24.46 -13.73
CA ALA A 13 9.44 23.28 -14.44
C ALA A 13 10.93 23.46 -14.76
N PRO A 14 11.78 22.47 -14.48
CA PRO A 14 13.20 22.59 -14.80
C PRO A 14 13.36 22.87 -16.29
N ASN A 15 14.16 23.86 -16.64
CA ASN A 15 14.43 24.14 -18.03
C ASN A 15 15.42 23.09 -18.58
N TRP A 16 14.90 21.96 -18.98
CA TRP A 16 15.68 20.87 -19.57
C TRP A 16 15.89 21.02 -21.08
N GLY A 17 15.49 22.20 -21.63
CA GLY A 17 15.57 22.46 -23.07
C GLY A 17 14.43 21.83 -23.86
N VAL A 18 14.68 21.59 -25.13
CA VAL A 18 13.67 21.02 -26.04
C VAL A 18 13.52 19.52 -25.79
N ALA A 19 12.26 19.09 -25.65
CA ALA A 19 11.91 17.69 -25.56
C ALA A 19 11.74 17.09 -26.96
N ASP A 20 12.31 15.92 -27.19
CA ASP A 20 12.07 15.10 -28.38
C ASP A 20 11.23 13.88 -27.98
N THR A 21 10.07 13.72 -28.59
CA THR A 21 9.18 12.57 -28.35
C THR A 21 9.59 11.42 -29.25
N LEU A 22 10.24 10.42 -28.66
CA LEU A 22 10.74 9.25 -29.37
C LEU A 22 9.65 8.22 -29.68
N GLU A 23 8.71 8.04 -28.73
CA GLU A 23 7.63 7.07 -28.83
C GLU A 23 6.38 7.66 -28.18
N HIS A 24 5.22 7.45 -28.81
CA HIS A 24 3.93 7.82 -28.23
C HIS A 24 2.84 6.94 -28.86
N TYR A 25 2.17 6.15 -28.05
CA TYR A 25 1.08 5.27 -28.52
C TYR A 25 0.15 4.86 -27.37
N GLU A 26 -1.07 4.50 -27.73
CA GLU A 26 -2.07 3.99 -26.80
C GLU A 26 -1.76 2.53 -26.45
N ILE A 27 -1.80 2.21 -25.14
CA ILE A 27 -1.58 0.86 -24.61
C ILE A 27 -2.86 0.25 -24.01
N GLY A 28 -3.87 1.06 -23.82
CA GLY A 28 -5.21 0.68 -23.38
C GLY A 28 -6.16 1.86 -23.50
N PRO A 29 -7.48 1.67 -23.41
CA PRO A 29 -8.44 2.74 -23.60
C PRO A 29 -8.22 3.93 -22.66
N GLY A 30 -7.75 5.07 -23.20
CA GLY A 30 -7.38 6.24 -22.42
C GLY A 30 -6.10 6.08 -21.59
N ILE A 31 -5.24 5.12 -21.96
CA ILE A 31 -3.93 4.92 -21.36
C ILE A 31 -2.87 5.00 -22.43
N GLU A 32 -1.96 5.96 -22.32
CA GLU A 32 -0.92 6.21 -23.30
C GLU A 32 0.47 6.02 -22.70
N TYR A 33 1.37 5.47 -23.49
CA TYR A 33 2.79 5.39 -23.20
C TYR A 33 3.53 6.46 -24.00
N ILE A 34 4.44 7.16 -23.34
CA ILE A 34 5.23 8.24 -23.92
C ILE A 34 6.69 8.05 -23.51
N LYS A 35 7.60 8.16 -24.48
CA LYS A 35 9.04 8.19 -24.24
C LYS A 35 9.60 9.49 -24.77
N ILE A 36 10.22 10.26 -23.90
CA ILE A 36 10.71 11.60 -24.18
C ILE A 36 12.21 11.64 -23.88
N ARG A 37 12.96 12.31 -24.76
CA ARG A 37 14.38 12.58 -24.57
C ARG A 37 14.64 14.09 -24.49
N TYR A 38 15.50 14.46 -23.56
CA TYR A 38 16.02 15.81 -23.41
C TYR A 38 17.52 15.80 -23.71
N GLU A 39 17.92 16.33 -24.86
CA GLU A 39 19.33 16.28 -25.32
C GLU A 39 20.26 17.12 -24.44
N SER A 40 19.78 18.26 -23.93
CA SER A 40 20.57 19.20 -23.14
C SER A 40 20.97 18.66 -21.74
N VAL A 41 20.26 17.66 -21.22
CA VAL A 41 20.49 17.07 -19.88
C VAL A 41 20.64 15.55 -19.92
N PRO A 42 21.05 14.93 -21.02
CA PRO A 42 20.97 13.52 -21.43
C PRO A 42 20.00 12.67 -20.61
N LEU A 43 18.75 13.12 -20.52
CA LEU A 43 17.68 12.49 -19.75
C LEU A 43 16.66 11.85 -20.67
N THR A 44 16.33 10.60 -20.42
CA THR A 44 15.19 9.91 -21.04
C THR A 44 14.12 9.64 -20.00
N LEU A 45 12.91 10.07 -20.28
CA LEU A 45 11.72 9.82 -19.46
C LEU A 45 10.81 8.79 -20.13
N TRP A 46 10.31 7.86 -19.37
CA TRP A 46 9.22 6.97 -19.72
C TRP A 46 8.01 7.36 -18.87
N ALA A 47 6.92 7.72 -19.51
CA ALA A 47 5.71 8.18 -18.86
C ALA A 47 4.50 7.37 -19.30
N THR A 48 3.54 7.24 -18.42
CA THR A 48 2.22 6.73 -18.75
C THR A 48 1.20 7.77 -18.32
N THR A 49 0.34 8.19 -19.24
CA THR A 49 -0.82 9.01 -18.92
C THR A 49 -2.06 8.13 -18.84
N ILE A 50 -2.96 8.45 -17.92
CA ILE A 50 -4.13 7.64 -17.65
C ILE A 50 -5.34 8.57 -17.53
N ASP A 51 -6.36 8.35 -18.36
CA ASP A 51 -7.65 8.99 -18.19
C ASP A 51 -8.42 8.34 -17.04
N MET A 52 -8.38 8.99 -15.88
CA MET A 52 -9.07 8.52 -14.67
C MET A 52 -10.57 8.80 -14.69
N THR A 53 -11.10 9.56 -15.67
CA THR A 53 -12.55 9.74 -15.85
C THR A 53 -13.18 8.49 -16.49
N ASN A 54 -12.40 7.68 -17.19
CA ASN A 54 -12.84 6.37 -17.64
C ASN A 54 -13.06 5.46 -16.41
N PRO A 55 -14.31 4.95 -16.21
CA PRO A 55 -14.63 4.16 -15.02
C PRO A 55 -13.85 2.84 -14.92
N TYR A 56 -13.36 2.33 -16.05
CA TYR A 56 -12.61 1.07 -16.12
C TYR A 56 -11.11 1.22 -15.88
N ASN A 57 -10.57 2.44 -15.91
CA ASN A 57 -9.17 2.68 -15.60
C ASN A 57 -8.97 2.78 -14.10
N VAL A 58 -8.06 2.00 -13.57
CA VAL A 58 -7.69 1.98 -12.15
C VAL A 58 -6.17 2.00 -12.02
N ILE A 59 -5.69 2.58 -10.93
CA ILE A 59 -4.29 2.47 -10.49
C ILE A 59 -4.32 1.69 -9.20
N GLU A 60 -3.58 0.60 -9.16
CA GLU A 60 -3.52 -0.30 -8.01
C GLU A 60 -2.10 -0.38 -7.48
N GLN A 61 -1.98 -0.36 -6.17
CA GLN A 61 -0.77 -0.73 -5.48
C GLN A 61 -0.84 -2.21 -5.13
N VAL A 62 0.21 -2.95 -5.41
CA VAL A 62 0.28 -4.39 -5.17
C VAL A 62 1.61 -4.77 -4.52
N GLN A 63 1.56 -5.81 -3.69
CA GLN A 63 2.74 -6.40 -3.05
C GLN A 63 3.25 -7.59 -3.86
N SER A 64 4.55 -7.81 -3.75
CA SER A 64 5.17 -9.04 -4.23
C SER A 64 4.45 -10.25 -3.63
N ASN A 65 4.01 -11.19 -4.50
CA ASN A 65 3.24 -12.38 -4.12
C ASN A 65 1.99 -12.10 -3.23
N ASN A 66 1.48 -10.85 -3.20
CA ASN A 66 0.41 -10.39 -2.31
C ASN A 66 0.69 -10.67 -0.81
N SER A 67 1.93 -10.67 -0.39
CA SER A 67 2.32 -11.06 0.96
C SER A 67 3.32 -10.09 1.60
N VAL A 68 3.25 -9.95 2.91
CA VAL A 68 4.16 -9.15 3.74
C VAL A 68 4.45 -9.94 5.03
N PRO A 69 5.73 -10.16 5.34
CA PRO A 69 6.92 -9.94 4.53
C PRO A 69 7.01 -10.88 3.32
N ASP A 70 7.75 -10.51 2.29
CA ASP A 70 8.05 -11.41 1.16
C ASP A 70 9.54 -11.44 0.81
N LEU A 71 10.22 -12.46 1.26
CA LEU A 71 11.64 -12.69 0.97
C LEU A 71 11.90 -13.26 -0.43
N LYS A 72 10.89 -13.83 -1.09
CA LYS A 72 11.04 -14.42 -2.42
C LYS A 72 11.15 -13.38 -3.50
N ARG A 73 10.50 -12.24 -3.32
CA ARG A 73 10.43 -11.11 -4.23
C ARG A 73 9.93 -11.50 -5.63
N GLU A 74 9.08 -10.69 -6.18
CA GLU A 74 8.51 -10.89 -7.50
C GLU A 74 8.92 -9.74 -8.41
N LEU A 75 9.31 -10.02 -9.63
CA LEU A 75 9.60 -8.97 -10.60
C LEU A 75 8.31 -8.28 -11.05
N VAL A 76 8.38 -6.97 -11.32
CA VAL A 76 7.22 -6.17 -11.78
C VAL A 76 6.54 -6.81 -12.99
N GLN A 77 7.31 -7.35 -13.94
CA GLN A 77 6.76 -8.04 -15.10
C GLN A 77 6.01 -9.34 -14.74
N ASP A 78 6.41 -10.04 -13.69
CA ASP A 78 5.74 -11.27 -13.26
C ASP A 78 4.49 -10.93 -12.44
N MET A 79 4.53 -9.89 -11.61
CA MET A 79 3.33 -9.29 -11.01
C MET A 79 2.30 -8.92 -12.07
N SER A 80 2.73 -8.23 -13.14
CA SER A 80 1.84 -7.80 -14.22
C SER A 80 1.16 -8.99 -14.92
N LYS A 81 1.91 -10.07 -15.15
CA LYS A 81 1.35 -11.31 -15.72
C LYS A 81 0.36 -11.98 -14.77
N ARG A 82 0.73 -12.10 -13.49
CA ARG A 82 -0.10 -12.73 -12.46
C ARG A 82 -1.42 -12.00 -12.25
N LEU A 83 -1.39 -10.66 -12.30
CA LEU A 83 -2.56 -9.81 -12.08
C LEU A 83 -3.43 -9.64 -13.34
N THR A 84 -2.90 -9.92 -14.52
CA THR A 84 -3.69 -9.89 -15.76
C THR A 84 -4.60 -11.11 -15.82
N THR A 85 -5.90 -10.87 -15.72
CA THR A 85 -6.95 -11.90 -15.77
C THR A 85 -8.09 -11.46 -16.72
N PRO A 86 -9.01 -12.33 -17.09
CA PRO A 86 -10.18 -11.93 -17.86
C PRO A 86 -10.96 -10.79 -17.16
N GLY A 87 -11.10 -9.66 -17.84
CA GLY A 87 -11.75 -8.46 -17.30
C GLY A 87 -10.83 -7.53 -16.49
N HIS A 88 -9.58 -7.91 -16.23
CA HIS A 88 -8.58 -7.09 -15.54
C HIS A 88 -7.23 -7.20 -16.25
N LYS A 89 -6.88 -6.20 -17.07
CA LYS A 89 -5.63 -6.16 -17.83
C LYS A 89 -4.67 -5.15 -17.26
N VAL A 90 -3.48 -5.57 -16.89
CA VAL A 90 -2.38 -4.66 -16.54
C VAL A 90 -1.79 -4.09 -17.83
N CYS A 91 -1.93 -2.79 -18.05
CA CYS A 91 -1.43 -2.10 -19.23
C CYS A 91 -0.03 -1.51 -19.01
N ALA A 92 0.25 -1.04 -17.80
CA ALA A 92 1.55 -0.53 -17.39
C ALA A 92 1.83 -0.91 -15.93
N ALA A 93 3.08 -1.07 -15.58
CA ALA A 93 3.51 -1.31 -14.21
C ALA A 93 4.93 -0.77 -13.98
N PHE A 94 5.18 -0.28 -12.79
CA PHE A 94 6.51 0.17 -12.36
C PHE A 94 6.67 -0.11 -10.86
N ASN A 95 7.90 -0.29 -10.44
CA ASN A 95 8.20 -0.41 -9.02
C ASN A 95 8.25 0.98 -8.38
N HIS A 96 7.78 1.04 -7.15
CA HIS A 96 7.85 2.23 -6.32
C HIS A 96 8.29 1.87 -4.91
N ASP A 97 8.61 2.91 -4.11
CA ASP A 97 9.11 2.82 -2.75
C ASP A 97 10.42 2.03 -2.60
N PHE A 98 10.96 2.06 -1.40
CA PHE A 98 12.09 1.25 -0.96
C PHE A 98 11.58 0.12 -0.09
N PHE A 99 12.36 -0.94 0.00
CA PHE A 99 12.06 -2.08 0.86
C PHE A 99 13.30 -2.55 1.61
N SER A 100 13.10 -3.17 2.76
CA SER A 100 14.15 -3.86 3.50
C SER A 100 14.47 -5.16 2.78
N TYR A 101 15.71 -5.28 2.32
CA TYR A 101 16.16 -6.46 1.57
C TYR A 101 16.15 -7.72 2.44
N ASP A 102 16.54 -7.58 3.71
CA ASP A 102 16.67 -8.72 4.64
C ASP A 102 15.32 -9.13 5.23
N GLU A 103 14.40 -8.19 5.38
CA GLU A 103 13.09 -8.43 6.00
C GLU A 103 11.96 -8.67 4.99
N GLY A 104 12.13 -8.23 3.73
CA GLY A 104 11.11 -8.39 2.70
C GLY A 104 9.86 -7.51 2.92
N VAL A 105 10.03 -6.37 3.57
CA VAL A 105 8.94 -5.41 3.87
C VAL A 105 9.19 -4.05 3.24
N CYS A 106 8.13 -3.35 2.86
CA CYS A 106 8.20 -1.96 2.41
C CYS A 106 8.60 -1.03 3.58
N ILE A 107 9.31 0.06 3.28
CA ILE A 107 9.77 1.02 4.30
C ILE A 107 8.73 2.13 4.54
N GLY A 108 7.90 2.45 3.55
CA GLY A 108 6.89 3.49 3.61
C GLY A 108 5.48 2.98 3.91
N LEU A 109 4.54 3.94 4.05
CA LEU A 109 3.11 3.60 4.14
C LEU A 109 2.69 2.84 2.90
N ASN A 110 2.09 1.70 3.11
CA ASN A 110 1.60 0.86 2.05
C ASN A 110 0.17 0.42 2.31
N ILE A 111 -0.72 0.79 1.38
CA ILE A 111 -2.14 0.43 1.41
C ILE A 111 -2.49 -0.16 0.05
N SER A 112 -2.93 -1.39 0.06
CA SER A 112 -3.39 -2.11 -1.13
C SER A 112 -4.87 -2.40 -1.02
N ASN A 113 -5.65 -1.95 -1.98
CA ASN A 113 -7.12 -2.15 -2.02
C ASN A 113 -7.80 -1.81 -0.68
N GLY A 114 -7.40 -0.68 -0.07
CA GLY A 114 -7.95 -0.22 1.20
C GLY A 114 -7.44 -0.95 2.45
N VAL A 115 -6.52 -1.89 2.33
CA VAL A 115 -5.91 -2.60 3.46
C VAL A 115 -4.49 -2.08 3.71
N ILE A 116 -4.19 -1.67 4.94
CA ILE A 116 -2.83 -1.31 5.34
C ILE A 116 -2.00 -2.59 5.45
N SER A 117 -0.92 -2.65 4.70
CA SER A 117 0.06 -3.74 4.82
C SER A 117 1.29 -3.33 5.63
N MET A 118 1.66 -2.05 5.55
CA MET A 118 2.76 -1.46 6.33
C MET A 118 2.38 -0.06 6.80
N PRO A 119 2.69 0.33 8.04
CA PRO A 119 2.48 1.69 8.53
C PRO A 119 3.48 2.66 7.90
N ALA A 120 3.22 3.96 8.04
CA ALA A 120 4.15 4.95 7.53
C ALA A 120 5.49 4.93 8.26
N GLY A 121 6.57 4.89 7.50
CA GLY A 121 7.88 5.30 8.00
C GLY A 121 7.94 6.82 8.19
N SER A 122 8.71 7.30 9.17
CA SER A 122 8.85 8.72 9.44
C SER A 122 9.53 9.47 8.29
N GLY A 123 9.01 10.64 7.93
CA GLY A 123 9.67 11.58 7.02
C GLY A 123 9.60 11.22 5.52
N ARG A 124 8.70 10.32 5.11
CA ARG A 124 8.49 9.97 3.71
C ARG A 124 7.17 10.52 3.19
N SER A 125 7.21 11.11 1.99
CA SER A 125 5.97 11.46 1.26
C SER A 125 5.35 10.21 0.67
N THR A 126 4.04 10.19 0.64
CA THR A 126 3.24 9.10 0.07
C THR A 126 2.39 9.64 -1.07
N PHE A 127 2.40 8.92 -2.19
CA PHE A 127 1.42 9.11 -3.25
C PHE A 127 0.23 8.20 -2.96
N ALA A 128 -0.96 8.75 -2.97
CA ALA A 128 -2.19 8.01 -2.75
C ALA A 128 -3.25 8.33 -3.79
N ILE A 129 -4.05 7.32 -4.09
CA ILE A 129 -5.26 7.45 -4.90
C ILE A 129 -6.42 6.92 -4.08
N THR A 130 -7.42 7.76 -3.89
CA THR A 130 -8.62 7.43 -3.15
C THR A 130 -9.60 6.62 -4.00
N GLN A 131 -10.62 6.05 -3.36
CA GLN A 131 -11.64 5.26 -4.06
C GLN A 131 -12.41 6.07 -5.12
N ASP A 132 -12.55 7.39 -4.92
CA ASP A 132 -13.13 8.32 -5.90
C ASP A 132 -12.12 8.76 -6.98
N LYS A 133 -10.96 8.09 -7.07
CA LYS A 133 -9.89 8.33 -8.03
C LYS A 133 -9.18 9.69 -7.88
N THR A 134 -9.29 10.34 -6.73
CA THR A 134 -8.53 11.55 -6.44
C THR A 134 -7.09 11.18 -6.07
N ALA A 135 -6.14 11.76 -6.78
CA ALA A 135 -4.70 11.57 -6.53
C ALA A 135 -4.16 12.67 -5.61
N SER A 136 -3.30 12.31 -4.67
CA SER A 136 -2.66 13.25 -3.76
C SER A 136 -1.25 12.79 -3.35
N VAL A 137 -0.42 13.76 -2.94
CA VAL A 137 0.89 13.51 -2.34
C VAL A 137 0.91 14.23 -0.99
N PHE A 138 1.25 13.51 0.06
CA PHE A 138 1.28 14.04 1.42
C PHE A 138 2.31 13.33 2.29
N PHE A 139 2.59 13.88 3.47
CA PHE A 139 3.36 13.21 4.51
C PHE A 139 2.39 12.54 5.48
N PRO A 140 2.29 11.22 5.50
CA PRO A 140 1.40 10.52 6.42
C PRO A 140 1.92 10.59 7.85
N VAL A 141 0.99 10.80 8.78
CA VAL A 141 1.21 10.64 10.22
C VAL A 141 0.18 9.62 10.70
N PRO A 142 0.46 8.32 10.57
CA PRO A 142 -0.51 7.31 10.92
C PRO A 142 -0.67 7.26 12.45
N GLU A 143 -1.90 7.20 12.88
CA GLU A 143 -2.30 6.84 14.23
C GLU A 143 -3.32 5.72 14.11
N CYS A 144 -2.89 4.50 14.41
CA CYS A 144 -3.73 3.32 14.29
C CYS A 144 -4.06 2.80 15.69
N LYS A 145 -5.34 2.57 15.94
CA LYS A 145 -5.85 2.07 17.23
C LYS A 145 -6.86 0.96 17.02
N ALA A 146 -6.85 0.00 17.91
CA ALA A 146 -7.98 -0.90 18.10
C ALA A 146 -8.82 -0.39 19.28
N ILE A 147 -10.14 -0.33 19.07
CA ILE A 147 -11.09 0.18 20.09
C ILE A 147 -12.12 -0.90 20.35
N SER A 148 -12.25 -1.30 21.62
CA SER A 148 -13.24 -2.30 22.03
C SER A 148 -14.66 -1.71 22.04
N ALA A 149 -15.68 -2.56 22.12
CA ALA A 149 -17.06 -2.11 22.26
C ALA A 149 -17.32 -1.38 23.59
N SER A 150 -16.50 -1.58 24.63
CA SER A 150 -16.53 -0.85 25.91
C SER A 150 -15.83 0.52 25.82
N GLY A 151 -15.10 0.80 24.75
CA GLY A 151 -14.36 2.04 24.55
C GLY A 151 -12.90 1.98 25.00
N ASP A 152 -12.41 0.79 25.38
CA ASP A 152 -10.99 0.62 25.68
C ASP A 152 -10.16 0.70 24.41
N GLU A 153 -9.05 1.44 24.43
CA GLU A 153 -8.18 1.68 23.28
C GLU A 153 -6.81 1.03 23.47
N VAL A 154 -6.28 0.46 22.41
CA VAL A 154 -4.88 0.06 22.30
C VAL A 154 -4.29 0.59 21.00
N THR A 155 -3.09 1.17 21.08
CA THR A 155 -2.35 1.60 19.89
C THR A 155 -1.84 0.38 19.15
N ILE A 156 -2.00 0.34 17.83
CA ILE A 156 -1.40 -0.68 16.98
C ILE A 156 -0.01 -0.18 16.60
N ASP A 157 1.02 -0.82 17.14
CA ASP A 157 2.41 -0.41 16.98
C ASP A 157 2.98 -0.88 15.64
N HIS A 158 2.57 -2.07 15.21
CA HIS A 158 3.12 -2.72 14.02
C HIS A 158 2.05 -3.40 13.16
N PHE A 159 2.39 -3.63 11.89
CA PHE A 159 1.56 -4.35 10.92
C PHE A 159 2.39 -5.45 10.25
N ASN A 160 1.88 -6.67 10.22
CA ASN A 160 2.48 -7.82 9.52
C ASN A 160 3.98 -8.04 9.85
N TRP A 161 4.39 -7.73 11.05
CA TRP A 161 5.77 -7.86 11.49
C TRP A 161 6.03 -9.23 12.12
N GLY A 162 7.28 -9.71 12.04
CA GLY A 162 7.65 -11.00 12.60
C GLY A 162 7.60 -11.02 14.13
N ALA A 163 7.20 -12.18 14.68
CA ALA A 163 7.09 -12.37 16.13
C ALA A 163 8.40 -12.11 16.88
N GLU A 164 9.54 -12.39 16.25
CA GLU A 164 10.89 -12.14 16.79
C GLU A 164 11.26 -10.66 16.94
N THR A 165 10.55 -9.77 16.25
CA THR A 165 10.73 -8.31 16.34
C THR A 165 9.72 -7.64 17.26
N ILE A 166 8.73 -8.40 17.77
CA ILE A 166 7.71 -7.89 18.68
C ILE A 166 8.34 -7.76 20.06
N ARG A 167 8.31 -6.55 20.60
CA ARG A 167 8.72 -6.27 21.98
C ARG A 167 7.59 -6.64 22.91
N ASN A 168 7.94 -7.02 24.13
CA ASN A 168 6.94 -7.34 25.14
C ASN A 168 6.05 -6.12 25.42
N GLY A 169 4.77 -6.23 25.11
CA GLY A 169 3.77 -5.15 25.26
C GLY A 169 3.42 -4.41 23.96
N ASP A 170 4.02 -4.74 22.83
CA ASP A 170 3.65 -4.18 21.52
C ASP A 170 2.33 -4.83 21.04
N CYS A 171 1.48 -4.03 20.41
CA CYS A 171 0.28 -4.50 19.72
C CYS A 171 0.54 -4.59 18.22
N VAL A 172 0.27 -5.74 17.63
CA VAL A 172 0.49 -6.00 16.21
C VAL A 172 -0.81 -6.38 15.52
N LEU A 173 -1.08 -5.76 14.38
CA LEU A 173 -2.16 -6.18 13.49
C LEU A 173 -1.60 -6.97 12.30
N PHE A 174 -1.94 -8.24 12.24
CA PHE A 174 -1.69 -9.08 11.08
C PHE A 174 -2.91 -9.06 10.17
N THR A 175 -2.73 -8.58 8.95
CA THR A 175 -3.79 -8.48 7.94
C THR A 175 -3.86 -9.75 7.08
N ASN A 176 -4.78 -9.79 6.13
CA ASN A 176 -4.87 -10.86 5.14
C ASN A 176 -3.64 -10.94 4.21
N MET A 177 -2.74 -9.97 4.25
CA MET A 177 -1.48 -10.00 3.50
C MET A 177 -0.33 -10.64 4.30
N ASN A 178 -0.57 -10.99 5.56
CA ASN A 178 0.45 -11.63 6.40
C ASN A 178 0.88 -12.99 5.85
N SER A 179 2.18 -13.19 5.68
CA SER A 179 2.77 -14.46 5.24
C SER A 179 3.45 -15.25 6.36
N LEU A 180 3.49 -14.69 7.56
CA LEU A 180 4.16 -15.31 8.69
C LEU A 180 3.26 -16.36 9.34
N ASN A 181 3.87 -17.42 9.82
CA ASN A 181 3.24 -18.33 10.76
C ASN A 181 3.29 -17.68 12.16
N LEU A 182 2.13 -17.41 12.74
CA LEU A 182 2.04 -16.79 14.04
C LEU A 182 2.17 -17.87 15.11
N ASP A 183 3.21 -17.79 15.94
CA ASP A 183 3.55 -18.81 16.95
C ASP A 183 4.07 -18.22 18.26
N ALA A 184 4.11 -16.90 18.40
CA ALA A 184 4.55 -16.23 19.63
C ALA A 184 3.58 -16.49 20.80
N GLU A 185 4.08 -16.53 22.01
CA GLU A 185 3.27 -16.53 23.21
C GLU A 185 2.61 -15.16 23.39
N GLY A 186 1.31 -15.12 23.62
CA GLY A 186 0.56 -13.87 23.80
C GLY A 186 -0.93 -14.07 23.60
N ARG A 187 -1.64 -12.96 23.53
CA ARG A 187 -3.09 -12.98 23.32
C ARG A 187 -3.41 -12.64 21.88
N TYR A 188 -4.22 -13.47 21.26
CA TYR A 188 -4.67 -13.36 19.89
C TYR A 188 -6.15 -13.05 19.83
N ILE A 189 -6.53 -12.08 19.02
CA ILE A 189 -7.92 -11.73 18.74
C ILE A 189 -8.09 -11.81 17.22
N LYS A 190 -8.82 -12.83 16.78
CA LYS A 190 -9.17 -12.99 15.36
C LYS A 190 -10.37 -12.14 15.06
N ILE A 191 -10.25 -11.26 14.06
CA ILE A 191 -11.25 -10.29 13.67
C ILE A 191 -11.54 -10.35 12.18
N ARG A 192 -12.77 -10.03 11.81
CA ARG A 192 -13.18 -9.88 10.41
C ARG A 192 -13.66 -8.46 10.17
N PRO A 193 -12.96 -7.66 9.36
CA PRO A 193 -13.44 -6.34 8.94
C PRO A 193 -14.76 -6.47 8.17
N ARG A 194 -15.73 -5.60 8.48
CA ARG A 194 -16.98 -5.49 7.71
C ARG A 194 -16.80 -4.74 6.41
N SER A 195 -15.69 -4.03 6.26
CA SER A 195 -15.28 -3.35 5.04
C SER A 195 -13.77 -3.53 4.87
N ASN A 196 -13.34 -3.84 3.65
CA ASN A 196 -11.92 -3.94 3.32
C ASN A 196 -11.31 -2.57 2.96
N TRP A 197 -12.11 -1.50 2.96
CA TRP A 197 -11.65 -0.20 2.55
C TRP A 197 -11.46 0.72 3.75
N ILE A 198 -10.23 1.17 3.96
CA ILE A 198 -9.89 2.12 5.02
C ILE A 198 -10.27 3.52 4.59
N VAL A 199 -11.03 4.21 5.43
CA VAL A 199 -11.37 5.62 5.27
C VAL A 199 -10.73 6.41 6.41
N ASN A 200 -9.90 7.38 6.08
CA ASN A 200 -9.21 8.20 7.07
C ASN A 200 -10.20 8.86 8.02
N GLY A 201 -9.93 8.74 9.32
CA GLY A 201 -10.78 9.31 10.37
C GLY A 201 -12.10 8.57 10.62
N THR A 202 -12.35 7.46 9.92
CA THR A 202 -13.54 6.63 10.11
C THR A 202 -13.13 5.25 10.63
N PRO A 203 -13.67 4.79 11.78
CA PRO A 203 -13.36 3.45 12.28
C PRO A 203 -13.84 2.36 11.34
N THR A 204 -12.97 1.38 11.06
CA THR A 204 -13.36 0.13 10.42
C THR A 204 -13.94 -0.80 11.49
N VAL A 205 -15.23 -1.11 11.37
CA VAL A 205 -15.90 -2.03 12.29
C VAL A 205 -15.51 -3.46 11.97
N CYS A 206 -15.13 -4.22 12.97
CA CYS A 206 -14.75 -5.63 12.84
C CYS A 206 -15.64 -6.51 13.72
N ASP A 207 -15.92 -7.71 13.25
CA ASP A 207 -16.52 -8.77 14.08
C ASP A 207 -15.39 -9.55 14.76
N VAL A 208 -15.48 -9.73 16.07
CA VAL A 208 -14.57 -10.63 16.81
C VAL A 208 -15.04 -12.06 16.59
N LEU A 209 -14.16 -12.88 16.02
CA LEU A 209 -14.46 -14.29 15.70
C LEU A 209 -13.96 -15.23 16.79
N GLU A 210 -12.79 -14.94 17.35
CA GLU A 210 -12.12 -15.79 18.33
C GLU A 210 -11.17 -14.96 19.19
N VAL A 211 -11.03 -15.32 20.45
CA VAL A 211 -10.02 -14.81 21.40
C VAL A 211 -9.31 -16.00 22.00
N SER A 212 -7.98 -16.03 21.95
CA SER A 212 -7.18 -17.17 22.36
C SER A 212 -5.84 -16.72 22.95
N ASP A 213 -5.33 -17.49 23.89
CA ASP A 213 -3.93 -17.39 24.35
C ASP A 213 -3.03 -18.39 23.58
N LEU A 214 -3.59 -19.09 22.60
CA LEU A 214 -2.87 -19.90 21.63
C LEU A 214 -2.84 -19.20 20.26
N PRO A 215 -1.80 -19.40 19.45
CA PRO A 215 -1.65 -18.76 18.15
C PRO A 215 -2.84 -18.96 17.22
N LEU A 216 -3.35 -17.85 16.67
CA LEU A 216 -4.38 -17.84 15.64
C LEU A 216 -3.76 -17.36 14.32
N GLN A 217 -4.18 -17.91 13.20
CA GLN A 217 -3.68 -17.55 11.89
C GLN A 217 -4.64 -16.62 11.15
N THR A 218 -4.10 -15.74 10.31
CA THR A 218 -4.87 -14.92 9.37
C THR A 218 -5.48 -15.79 8.24
N SER A 219 -6.42 -15.23 7.51
CA SER A 219 -6.96 -15.82 6.28
C SER A 219 -7.21 -14.70 5.25
N ASP A 220 -7.71 -15.04 4.09
CA ASP A 220 -8.04 -14.06 3.03
C ASP A 220 -9.02 -12.97 3.50
N THR A 221 -9.82 -13.25 4.53
CA THR A 221 -10.84 -12.34 5.05
C THR A 221 -10.64 -11.94 6.51
N ASP A 222 -9.78 -12.65 7.25
CA ASP A 222 -9.65 -12.48 8.68
C ASP A 222 -8.28 -11.96 9.06
N PHE A 223 -8.28 -10.96 9.91
CA PHE A 223 -7.09 -10.38 10.50
C PHE A 223 -6.88 -10.94 11.90
N VAL A 224 -5.68 -10.78 12.42
CA VAL A 224 -5.35 -11.16 13.80
C VAL A 224 -4.70 -9.96 14.50
N LEU A 225 -5.29 -9.52 15.59
CA LEU A 225 -4.68 -8.59 16.53
C LEU A 225 -3.94 -9.41 17.59
N TYR A 226 -2.68 -9.09 17.82
CA TYR A 226 -1.80 -9.70 18.80
C TYR A 226 -1.44 -8.68 19.89
N LEU A 227 -1.49 -9.13 21.16
CA LEU A 227 -1.25 -8.32 22.37
C LEU A 227 -0.28 -9.01 23.32
#